data_aca10c03134263b7d2564b98a6d64a16
#
_entry.id   aca10c03134263b7d2564b98a6d64a16
#
_cell.length_a   1.000
_cell.length_b   1.000
_cell.length_c   1.000
_cell.angle_alpha   90.00
_cell.angle_beta   90.00
_cell.angle_gamma   90.00
#
_symmetry.space_group_name_H-M   'P 1'
#
loop_
_entity.id
_entity.type
_entity.pdbx_description
1 polymer ?
#
loop_
_entity_poly.entity_id
_entity_poly.type
_entity_poly.pdbx_seq_one_letter_code
_entity_poly.pdbx_strand_id
1 'polypeptide(L)'
;MIALQQHQTRYKRWRDDPFFDGLRYDLQLFAAEDEGRTEEPTEKKIRDAREKGQVAKTMELPQAIVVIFGFMVILLFASWIYEILFRMTRFYLSSFSRLNPTAQGLLKEFIVVSYESGKILLPIFVTSIIAAILGNVIQVGFQISTHPLKLDWSKIKFDPATIMKKIFFSKQVAMNLFKSIFKVIAVGFIAYLIVMANIEDILKTPDVSVAMALKIIMMTGFKIIIWSSVLLLVLSIPDYFFQKREFMESLKMTKEELKEELKETIGDPYVRARLREMQRQNLLRSMMSREVPKADVVVTNPTHYAVALQYDRDAMPAPRVVAKGEDSIALKIREVAAEHGIPMIENRPLAQEMCRRLEVGDIIPEDLFYAVSLVYGEIIRRYPERFRRMQEAI
;
A
#
# COMPACT_ATOMS: atom_id res chain seq x y z
N MET A 1 -13.41 -11.92 1.79
CA MET A 1 -14.66 -11.22 1.44
C MET A 1 -15.03 -10.12 2.44
N ILE A 2 -14.94 -10.34 3.76
CA ILE A 2 -15.29 -9.37 4.81
C ILE A 2 -14.30 -8.17 4.87
N ALA A 3 -13.02 -8.38 4.64
CA ALA A 3 -12.01 -7.31 4.63
C ALA A 3 -12.16 -6.32 3.45
N LEU A 4 -12.62 -6.78 2.30
CA LEU A 4 -12.91 -5.92 1.13
C LEU A 4 -14.15 -5.04 1.34
N GLN A 5 -15.15 -5.53 2.09
CA GLN A 5 -16.32 -4.73 2.44
C GLN A 5 -16.01 -3.64 3.47
N GLN A 6 -15.13 -3.89 4.43
CA GLN A 6 -14.74 -2.87 5.42
C GLN A 6 -13.90 -1.75 4.82
N HIS A 7 -13.09 -2.02 3.79
CA HIS A 7 -12.32 -0.98 3.09
C HIS A 7 -13.21 -0.11 2.19
N GLN A 8 -14.18 -0.69 1.50
CA GLN A 8 -15.13 0.08 0.68
C GLN A 8 -15.99 1.03 1.55
N THR A 9 -16.34 0.64 2.78
CA THR A 9 -17.10 1.49 3.71
C THR A 9 -16.26 2.65 4.25
N ARG A 10 -14.95 2.50 4.41
CA ARG A 10 -14.07 3.57 4.89
C ARG A 10 -13.84 4.64 3.81
N TYR A 11 -13.71 4.26 2.53
CA TYR A 11 -13.58 5.18 1.40
C TYR A 11 -14.90 5.87 1.03
N LYS A 12 -16.03 5.17 1.13
CA LYS A 12 -17.36 5.78 0.94
C LYS A 12 -17.62 6.92 1.91
N ARG A 13 -17.14 6.84 3.14
CA ARG A 13 -17.33 7.84 4.20
C ARG A 13 -16.70 9.20 3.88
N TRP A 14 -15.65 9.24 3.04
CA TRP A 14 -15.01 10.49 2.59
C TRP A 14 -15.69 11.09 1.35
N ARG A 15 -16.42 10.28 0.57
CA ARG A 15 -17.11 10.73 -0.62
C ARG A 15 -18.47 11.36 -0.29
N ASP A 16 -19.07 10.92 0.81
CA ASP A 16 -20.43 11.32 1.22
C ASP A 16 -20.39 12.34 2.39
N ASP A 17 -19.26 13.03 2.60
CA ASP A 17 -19.12 14.08 3.60
C ASP A 17 -19.78 15.36 3.07
N PRO A 18 -20.84 15.87 3.73
CA PRO A 18 -21.60 17.03 3.27
C PRO A 18 -20.79 18.33 3.18
N PHE A 19 -19.62 18.39 3.83
CA PHE A 19 -18.70 19.53 3.72
C PHE A 19 -18.11 19.69 2.31
N PHE A 20 -18.00 18.61 1.52
CA PHE A 20 -17.44 18.63 0.17
C PHE A 20 -18.50 18.63 -0.93
N ASP A 21 -19.77 18.40 -0.62
CA ASP A 21 -20.86 18.36 -1.62
C ASP A 21 -21.14 19.73 -2.24
N GLY A 22 -20.86 20.82 -1.54
CA GLY A 22 -20.98 22.19 -2.03
C GLY A 22 -19.83 22.65 -2.95
N LEU A 23 -18.75 21.86 -3.07
CA LEU A 23 -17.57 22.14 -3.91
C LEU A 23 -17.53 21.28 -5.18
N ARG A 24 -18.64 20.66 -5.56
CA ARG A 24 -18.79 20.00 -6.85
C ARG A 24 -18.83 21.02 -7.99
N TYR A 25 -17.70 21.66 -8.23
CA TYR A 25 -17.44 22.19 -9.56
C TYR A 25 -17.05 21.01 -10.43
N ASP A 26 -17.92 20.73 -11.39
CA ASP A 26 -17.70 19.76 -12.47
C ASP A 26 -16.63 20.30 -13.45
N LEU A 27 -15.47 20.55 -12.88
CA LEU A 27 -14.27 20.82 -13.63
C LEU A 27 -13.77 19.45 -14.09
N GLN A 28 -14.13 19.08 -15.33
CA GLN A 28 -13.50 17.97 -16.05
C GLN A 28 -11.98 18.19 -16.10
N LEU A 29 -11.30 17.82 -15.02
CA LEU A 29 -9.84 17.86 -14.85
C LEU A 29 -9.15 16.59 -15.37
N PHE A 30 -9.81 15.78 -16.21
CA PHE A 30 -9.54 14.36 -16.33
C PHE A 30 -8.98 13.99 -17.70
N ALA A 31 -7.67 14.18 -17.85
CA ALA A 31 -6.91 13.49 -18.90
C ALA A 31 -6.86 11.96 -18.69
N ALA A 32 -7.07 11.47 -17.46
CA ALA A 32 -7.06 10.05 -17.15
C ALA A 32 -8.32 9.32 -17.66
N GLU A 33 -9.49 9.97 -17.66
CA GLU A 33 -10.73 9.39 -18.19
C GLU A 33 -10.72 9.31 -19.71
N ASP A 34 -10.09 10.26 -20.38
CA ASP A 34 -9.89 10.25 -21.84
C ASP A 34 -8.97 9.08 -22.27
N GLU A 35 -8.10 8.59 -21.39
CA GLU A 35 -7.27 7.39 -21.57
C GLU A 35 -7.95 6.09 -21.11
N GLY A 36 -9.22 6.13 -20.70
CA GLY A 36 -9.96 4.96 -20.21
C GLY A 36 -9.59 4.51 -18.80
N ARG A 37 -8.89 5.35 -18.03
CA ARG A 37 -8.49 5.08 -16.64
C ARG A 37 -9.59 5.52 -15.69
N THR A 38 -10.58 4.66 -15.49
CA THR A 38 -11.77 4.96 -14.66
C THR A 38 -11.72 4.33 -13.27
N GLU A 39 -10.88 3.29 -13.10
CA GLU A 39 -10.83 2.52 -11.85
C GLU A 39 -9.89 3.16 -10.82
N GLU A 40 -10.26 3.06 -9.55
CA GLU A 40 -9.42 3.55 -8.46
C GLU A 40 -8.13 2.72 -8.31
N PRO A 41 -6.99 3.35 -7.93
CA PRO A 41 -5.75 2.63 -7.75
C PRO A 41 -5.83 1.62 -6.60
N THR A 42 -5.23 0.45 -6.80
CA THR A 42 -5.08 -0.56 -5.75
C THR A 42 -4.06 -0.13 -4.70
N GLU A 43 -4.12 -0.74 -3.51
CA GLU A 43 -3.11 -0.50 -2.46
C GLU A 43 -1.69 -0.89 -2.92
N LYS A 44 -1.57 -1.91 -3.79
CA LYS A 44 -0.28 -2.31 -4.39
C LYS A 44 0.25 -1.18 -5.26
N LYS A 45 -0.55 -0.63 -6.18
CA LYS A 45 -0.14 0.48 -7.05
C LYS A 45 0.25 1.73 -6.26
N ILE A 46 -0.49 2.05 -5.18
CA ILE A 46 -0.15 3.18 -4.29
C ILE A 46 1.19 2.92 -3.59
N ARG A 47 1.44 1.71 -3.10
CA ARG A 47 2.68 1.33 -2.46
C ARG A 47 3.86 1.38 -3.44
N ASP A 48 3.69 0.83 -4.63
CA ASP A 48 4.72 0.83 -5.68
C ASP A 48 5.06 2.27 -6.11
N ALA A 49 4.08 3.16 -6.20
CA ALA A 49 4.30 4.57 -6.46
C ALA A 49 5.12 5.22 -5.33
N ARG A 50 4.80 4.91 -4.07
CA ARG A 50 5.58 5.38 -2.91
C ARG A 50 7.01 4.87 -2.93
N GLU A 51 7.23 3.59 -3.21
CA GLU A 51 8.57 3.00 -3.32
C GLU A 51 9.40 3.67 -4.43
N LYS A 52 8.75 4.09 -5.51
CA LYS A 52 9.37 4.91 -6.59
C LYS A 52 9.62 6.37 -6.18
N GLY A 53 9.25 6.77 -4.94
CA GLY A 53 9.40 8.14 -4.46
C GLY A 53 8.31 9.10 -4.95
N GLN A 54 7.25 8.58 -5.56
CA GLN A 54 6.10 9.37 -6.00
C GLN A 54 5.11 9.48 -4.86
N VAL A 55 4.92 10.71 -4.35
CA VAL A 55 4.06 10.99 -3.21
C VAL A 55 3.30 12.29 -3.42
N ALA A 56 2.08 12.34 -2.87
CA ALA A 56 1.33 13.59 -2.83
C ALA A 56 1.96 14.54 -1.81
N LYS A 57 2.47 15.68 -2.25
CA LYS A 57 3.02 16.72 -1.38
C LYS A 57 2.81 18.10 -1.98
N THR A 58 2.62 19.10 -1.13
CA THR A 58 2.78 20.50 -1.50
C THR A 58 4.17 20.99 -1.15
N MET A 59 4.74 21.84 -1.98
CA MET A 59 6.04 22.47 -1.68
C MET A 59 5.91 23.61 -0.68
N GLU A 60 4.72 24.15 -0.49
CA GLU A 60 4.47 25.37 0.28
C GLU A 60 4.55 25.16 1.78
N LEU A 61 4.06 24.02 2.27
CA LEU A 61 4.10 23.71 3.70
C LEU A 61 5.55 23.64 4.24
N PRO A 62 6.48 22.88 3.66
CA PRO A 62 7.87 22.89 4.11
C PRO A 62 8.51 24.26 3.99
N GLN A 63 8.24 25.00 2.91
CA GLN A 63 8.79 26.35 2.72
C GLN A 63 8.31 27.32 3.79
N ALA A 64 7.01 27.36 4.09
CA ALA A 64 6.46 28.20 5.14
C ALA A 64 7.07 27.88 6.51
N ILE A 65 7.19 26.58 6.83
CA ILE A 65 7.81 26.10 8.08
C ILE A 65 9.28 26.55 8.16
N VAL A 66 10.06 26.37 7.09
CA VAL A 66 11.47 26.80 7.04
C VAL A 66 11.60 28.29 7.26
N VAL A 67 10.76 29.11 6.61
CA VAL A 67 10.79 30.54 6.75
C VAL A 67 10.42 30.96 8.18
N ILE A 68 9.37 30.42 8.76
CA ILE A 68 8.94 30.73 10.14
C ILE A 68 10.06 30.41 11.13
N PHE A 69 10.59 29.18 11.10
CA PHE A 69 11.63 28.75 12.03
C PHE A 69 12.96 29.47 11.79
N GLY A 70 13.35 29.69 10.53
CA GLY A 70 14.55 30.42 10.18
C GLY A 70 14.53 31.86 10.72
N PHE A 71 13.42 32.57 10.48
CA PHE A 71 13.28 33.94 11.02
C PHE A 71 13.11 33.97 12.55
N MET A 72 12.49 32.97 13.14
CA MET A 72 12.41 32.86 14.61
C MET A 72 13.81 32.72 15.24
N VAL A 73 14.69 31.91 14.62
CA VAL A 73 16.09 31.77 15.07
C VAL A 73 16.86 33.08 14.91
N ILE A 74 16.68 33.79 13.78
CA ILE A 74 17.31 35.10 13.58
C ILE A 74 16.86 36.06 14.67
N LEU A 75 15.59 36.10 15.03
CA LEU A 75 15.07 36.95 16.09
C LEU A 75 15.63 36.57 17.48
N LEU A 76 15.64 35.26 17.78
CA LEU A 76 16.13 34.75 19.06
C LEU A 76 17.62 35.08 19.29
N PHE A 77 18.43 35.00 18.23
CA PHE A 77 19.86 35.27 18.25
C PHE A 77 20.21 36.69 17.78
N ALA A 78 19.23 37.58 17.60
CA ALA A 78 19.44 38.89 17.01
C ALA A 78 20.54 39.73 17.73
N SER A 79 20.53 39.75 19.06
CA SER A 79 21.53 40.48 19.85
C SER A 79 22.93 39.89 19.65
N TRP A 80 23.06 38.59 19.64
CA TRP A 80 24.32 37.88 19.44
C TRP A 80 24.86 38.06 18.00
N ILE A 81 23.99 37.99 17.01
CA ILE A 81 24.33 38.29 15.60
C ILE A 81 24.80 39.71 15.45
N TYR A 82 24.08 40.68 16.09
CA TYR A 82 24.44 42.08 16.08
C TYR A 82 25.83 42.31 16.68
N GLU A 83 26.15 41.71 17.83
CA GLU A 83 27.45 41.85 18.46
C GLU A 83 28.60 41.34 17.61
N ILE A 84 28.41 40.18 16.94
CA ILE A 84 29.44 39.65 16.03
C ILE A 84 29.65 40.60 14.86
N LEU A 85 28.58 41.01 14.20
CA LEU A 85 28.63 41.90 13.04
C LEU A 85 29.24 43.27 13.42
N PHE A 86 28.83 43.83 14.57
CA PHE A 86 29.35 45.09 15.07
C PHE A 86 30.85 45.01 15.37
N ARG A 87 31.30 43.93 16.06
CA ARG A 87 32.73 43.71 16.34
C ARG A 87 33.54 43.57 15.07
N MET A 88 33.06 42.80 14.11
CA MET A 88 33.72 42.61 12.82
C MET A 88 33.82 43.94 12.06
N THR A 89 32.71 44.64 11.92
CA THR A 89 32.65 45.92 11.20
C THR A 89 33.59 46.97 11.87
N ARG A 90 33.53 47.10 13.19
CA ARG A 90 34.39 47.99 13.93
C ARG A 90 35.86 47.63 13.76
N PHE A 91 36.23 46.37 13.84
CA PHE A 91 37.61 45.90 13.65
C PHE A 91 38.12 46.27 12.26
N TYR A 92 37.39 45.94 11.20
CA TYR A 92 37.82 46.20 9.84
C TYR A 92 37.87 47.71 9.52
N LEU A 93 36.93 48.50 10.00
CA LEU A 93 36.96 49.96 9.81
C LEU A 93 38.11 50.62 10.58
N SER A 94 38.39 50.19 11.82
CA SER A 94 39.47 50.79 12.64
C SER A 94 40.87 50.30 12.26
N SER A 95 40.98 49.12 11.68
CA SER A 95 42.26 48.46 11.37
C SER A 95 42.59 48.42 9.87
N PHE A 96 41.78 49.09 9.03
CA PHE A 96 41.90 49.01 7.58
C PHE A 96 43.31 49.37 7.08
N SER A 97 43.93 50.41 7.62
CA SER A 97 45.28 50.84 7.26
C SER A 97 46.39 49.93 7.78
N ARG A 98 46.08 48.98 8.67
CA ARG A 98 47.05 48.04 9.26
C ARG A 98 46.94 46.66 8.67
N LEU A 99 45.97 46.41 7.78
CA LEU A 99 45.79 45.13 7.12
C LEU A 99 46.98 44.88 6.18
N ASN A 100 47.54 43.68 6.27
CA ASN A 100 48.66 43.30 5.42
C ASN A 100 48.13 42.83 4.06
N PRO A 101 48.39 43.57 2.95
CA PRO A 101 47.84 43.27 1.63
C PRO A 101 48.57 42.09 0.91
N THR A 102 49.39 41.32 1.64
CA THR A 102 49.99 40.10 1.09
C THR A 102 48.99 39.00 0.94
N ALA A 103 49.22 38.05 0.01
CA ALA A 103 48.35 36.88 -0.19
C ALA A 103 48.11 36.10 1.12
N GLN A 104 49.13 35.92 1.94
CA GLN A 104 49.01 35.27 3.27
C GLN A 104 48.20 36.07 4.24
N GLY A 105 48.35 37.42 4.27
CA GLY A 105 47.54 38.30 5.10
C GLY A 105 46.06 38.24 4.75
N LEU A 106 45.74 38.36 3.46
CA LEU A 106 44.38 38.26 2.96
C LEU A 106 43.74 36.90 3.24
N LEU A 107 44.49 35.79 3.08
CA LEU A 107 44.00 34.45 3.42
C LEU A 107 43.66 34.31 4.90
N LYS A 108 44.50 34.86 5.78
CA LYS A 108 44.23 34.89 7.23
C LYS A 108 42.93 35.62 7.56
N GLU A 109 42.75 36.82 7.00
CA GLU A 109 41.52 37.59 7.21
C GLU A 109 40.29 36.86 6.62
N PHE A 110 40.41 36.25 5.46
CA PHE A 110 39.34 35.44 4.86
C PHE A 110 38.91 34.28 5.77
N ILE A 111 39.87 33.59 6.40
CA ILE A 111 39.57 32.50 7.35
C ILE A 111 38.82 33.04 8.56
N VAL A 112 39.26 34.19 9.11
CA VAL A 112 38.60 34.82 10.27
C VAL A 112 37.18 35.25 9.94
N VAL A 113 36.97 35.91 8.80
CA VAL A 113 35.63 36.32 8.34
C VAL A 113 34.73 35.10 8.11
N SER A 114 35.27 34.08 7.46
CA SER A 114 34.54 32.84 7.21
C SER A 114 34.13 32.13 8.51
N TYR A 115 35.00 32.09 9.49
CA TYR A 115 34.72 31.48 10.79
C TYR A 115 33.63 32.24 11.58
N GLU A 116 33.73 33.58 11.67
CA GLU A 116 32.73 34.41 12.35
C GLU A 116 31.36 34.37 11.59
N SER A 117 31.38 34.41 10.27
CA SER A 117 30.18 34.23 9.45
C SER A 117 29.56 32.84 9.63
N GLY A 118 30.41 31.82 9.72
CA GLY A 118 29.97 30.46 9.99
C GLY A 118 29.22 30.32 11.31
N LYS A 119 29.65 30.99 12.35
CA LYS A 119 28.92 31.02 13.64
C LYS A 119 27.51 31.58 13.47
N ILE A 120 27.32 32.63 12.71
CA ILE A 120 26.01 33.25 12.46
C ILE A 120 25.12 32.33 11.61
N LEU A 121 25.69 31.76 10.56
CA LEU A 121 24.94 30.96 9.58
C LEU A 121 24.57 29.55 10.07
N LEU A 122 25.42 28.94 10.90
CA LEU A 122 25.24 27.58 11.37
C LEU A 122 23.89 27.34 12.07
N PRO A 123 23.46 28.15 13.07
CA PRO A 123 22.16 27.96 13.71
C PRO A 123 21.00 28.06 12.70
N ILE A 124 21.09 28.99 11.74
CA ILE A 124 20.06 29.20 10.71
C ILE A 124 19.98 27.99 9.78
N PHE A 125 21.13 27.49 9.30
CA PHE A 125 21.16 26.29 8.42
C PHE A 125 20.67 25.03 9.13
N VAL A 126 21.13 24.77 10.35
CA VAL A 126 20.72 23.63 11.13
C VAL A 126 19.20 23.65 11.36
N THR A 127 18.67 24.79 11.77
CA THR A 127 17.23 24.95 11.98
C THR A 127 16.45 24.80 10.67
N SER A 128 16.93 25.36 9.57
CA SER A 128 16.31 25.26 8.26
C SER A 128 16.26 23.80 7.75
N ILE A 129 17.33 23.05 7.97
CA ILE A 129 17.37 21.63 7.61
C ILE A 129 16.36 20.82 8.44
N ILE A 130 16.35 21.04 9.75
CA ILE A 130 15.40 20.37 10.65
C ILE A 130 13.96 20.73 10.26
N ALA A 131 13.68 22.02 10.04
CA ALA A 131 12.36 22.51 9.63
C ALA A 131 11.92 21.93 8.28
N ALA A 132 12.83 21.81 7.31
CA ALA A 132 12.55 21.22 6.00
C ALA A 132 12.24 19.71 6.11
N ILE A 133 12.99 18.99 6.93
CA ILE A 133 12.73 17.56 7.20
C ILE A 133 11.37 17.39 7.87
N LEU A 134 11.10 18.16 8.92
CA LEU A 134 9.82 18.11 9.63
C LEU A 134 8.65 18.42 8.71
N GLY A 135 8.74 19.48 7.90
CA GLY A 135 7.71 19.88 6.96
C GLY A 135 7.39 18.80 5.91
N ASN A 136 8.39 18.05 5.46
CA ASN A 136 8.18 16.94 4.56
C ASN A 136 7.61 15.70 5.29
N VAL A 137 8.15 15.36 6.47
CA VAL A 137 7.70 14.20 7.25
C VAL A 137 6.24 14.35 7.70
N ILE A 138 5.79 15.55 8.04
CA ILE A 138 4.39 15.83 8.41
C ILE A 138 3.44 15.48 7.26
N GLN A 139 3.83 15.72 6.00
CA GLN A 139 2.97 15.46 4.84
C GLN A 139 2.97 13.99 4.38
N VAL A 140 4.16 13.39 4.29
CA VAL A 140 4.39 12.11 3.61
C VAL A 140 4.65 10.97 4.60
N GLY A 141 5.01 11.32 5.84
CA GLY A 141 5.56 10.38 6.80
C GLY A 141 7.05 10.15 6.57
N PHE A 142 7.65 9.29 7.38
CA PHE A 142 9.06 8.93 7.25
C PHE A 142 9.22 7.88 6.14
N GLN A 143 9.67 8.34 4.97
CA GLN A 143 9.89 7.47 3.80
C GLN A 143 11.19 7.87 3.10
N ILE A 144 12.06 6.88 2.86
CA ILE A 144 13.29 7.05 2.09
C ILE A 144 13.18 6.21 0.82
N SER A 145 13.26 6.85 -0.35
CA SER A 145 13.35 6.17 -1.64
C SER A 145 14.64 6.52 -2.33
N THR A 146 15.39 5.51 -2.74
CA THR A 146 16.63 5.67 -3.53
C THR A 146 16.38 5.68 -5.04
N HIS A 147 15.14 5.36 -5.46
CA HIS A 147 14.78 5.24 -6.86
C HIS A 147 14.99 6.55 -7.67
N PRO A 148 14.68 7.75 -7.14
CA PRO A 148 14.91 9.00 -7.87
C PRO A 148 16.40 9.33 -8.11
N LEU A 149 17.32 8.70 -7.37
CA LEU A 149 18.77 8.89 -7.55
C LEU A 149 19.36 8.10 -8.73
N LYS A 150 18.58 7.18 -9.30
CA LYS A 150 19.00 6.45 -10.50
C LYS A 150 18.83 7.35 -11.72
N LEU A 151 19.93 7.82 -12.27
CA LEU A 151 19.95 8.60 -13.52
C LEU A 151 19.55 7.67 -14.68
N ASP A 152 18.37 7.90 -15.21
CA ASP A 152 17.86 7.19 -16.37
C ASP A 152 17.92 8.11 -17.61
N TRP A 153 19.03 8.04 -18.32
CA TRP A 153 19.29 8.85 -19.52
C TRP A 153 18.27 8.58 -20.64
N SER A 154 17.60 7.43 -20.65
CA SER A 154 16.61 7.07 -21.66
C SER A 154 15.33 7.91 -21.57
N LYS A 155 15.08 8.53 -20.42
CA LYS A 155 13.90 9.38 -20.18
C LYS A 155 14.06 10.81 -20.68
N ILE A 156 15.29 11.23 -21.03
CA ILE A 156 15.56 12.57 -21.55
C ILE A 156 15.28 12.56 -23.07
N LYS A 157 13.99 12.62 -23.42
CA LYS A 157 13.60 12.86 -24.82
C LYS A 157 13.41 14.35 -25.01
N PHE A 158 14.33 15.00 -25.70
CA PHE A 158 14.21 16.39 -26.12
C PHE A 158 13.30 16.46 -27.36
N ASP A 159 11.97 16.54 -27.12
CA ASP A 159 11.02 16.89 -28.15
C ASP A 159 10.46 18.29 -27.84
N PRO A 160 10.96 19.34 -28.51
CA PRO A 160 10.57 20.72 -28.22
C PRO A 160 9.07 20.98 -28.46
N ALA A 161 8.45 20.30 -29.43
CA ALA A 161 7.03 20.47 -29.73
C ALA A 161 6.12 19.93 -28.60
N THR A 162 6.45 18.76 -28.06
CA THR A 162 5.73 18.16 -26.93
C THR A 162 5.96 18.95 -25.64
N ILE A 163 7.17 19.48 -25.45
CA ILE A 163 7.52 20.33 -24.29
C ILE A 163 6.71 21.64 -24.36
N MET A 164 6.68 22.32 -25.50
CA MET A 164 5.89 23.56 -25.68
C MET A 164 4.40 23.33 -25.44
N LYS A 165 3.79 22.27 -25.98
CA LYS A 165 2.38 21.97 -25.74
C LYS A 165 2.09 21.73 -24.25
N LYS A 166 2.94 20.98 -23.56
CA LYS A 166 2.77 20.71 -22.10
C LYS A 166 2.94 21.97 -21.27
N ILE A 167 3.86 22.88 -21.62
CA ILE A 167 4.13 24.12 -20.86
C ILE A 167 3.05 25.17 -21.09
N PHE A 168 2.59 25.39 -22.33
CA PHE A 168 1.73 26.52 -22.64
C PHE A 168 0.22 26.21 -22.67
N PHE A 169 -0.16 24.95 -22.90
CA PHE A 169 -1.58 24.59 -23.12
C PHE A 169 -2.12 23.57 -22.12
N SER A 170 -1.42 23.32 -21.01
CA SER A 170 -1.94 22.42 -19.97
C SER A 170 -2.87 23.18 -19.01
N LYS A 171 -4.09 22.65 -18.77
CA LYS A 171 -5.02 23.15 -17.74
C LYS A 171 -4.36 23.23 -16.36
N GLN A 172 -3.44 22.29 -16.06
CA GLN A 172 -2.67 22.25 -14.84
C GLN A 172 -1.74 23.45 -14.68
N VAL A 173 -1.07 23.87 -15.77
CA VAL A 173 -0.22 25.07 -15.76
C VAL A 173 -1.06 26.32 -15.54
N ALA A 174 -2.22 26.45 -16.18
CA ALA A 174 -3.14 27.57 -15.98
C ALA A 174 -3.64 27.63 -14.52
N MET A 175 -4.01 26.49 -13.93
CA MET A 175 -4.42 26.40 -12.53
C MET A 175 -3.29 26.77 -11.57
N ASN A 176 -2.08 26.28 -11.81
CA ASN A 176 -0.91 26.61 -10.99
C ASN A 176 -0.55 28.08 -11.09
N LEU A 177 -0.68 28.68 -12.29
CA LEU A 177 -0.47 30.11 -12.48
C LEU A 177 -1.52 30.93 -11.71
N PHE A 178 -2.80 30.56 -11.78
CA PHE A 178 -3.86 31.22 -11.03
C PHE A 178 -3.59 31.16 -9.52
N LYS A 179 -3.26 29.97 -8.98
CA LYS A 179 -2.89 29.80 -7.57
C LYS A 179 -1.71 30.70 -7.19
N SER A 180 -0.67 30.76 -8.05
CA SER A 180 0.52 31.58 -7.79
C SER A 180 0.19 33.07 -7.76
N ILE A 181 -0.59 33.56 -8.70
CA ILE A 181 -1.05 34.95 -8.76
C ILE A 181 -1.86 35.28 -7.49
N PHE A 182 -2.81 34.41 -7.13
CA PHE A 182 -3.62 34.59 -5.92
C PHE A 182 -2.75 34.73 -4.67
N LYS A 183 -1.72 33.88 -4.50
CA LYS A 183 -0.80 33.92 -3.38
C LYS A 183 0.03 35.21 -3.34
N VAL A 184 0.53 35.63 -4.50
CA VAL A 184 1.28 36.91 -4.58
C VAL A 184 0.39 38.08 -4.16
N ILE A 185 -0.86 38.14 -4.62
CA ILE A 185 -1.82 39.17 -4.22
C ILE A 185 -2.12 39.09 -2.71
N ALA A 186 -2.34 37.89 -2.17
CA ALA A 186 -2.64 37.69 -0.76
C ALA A 186 -1.47 38.08 0.16
N VAL A 187 -0.23 37.70 -0.20
CA VAL A 187 0.98 38.12 0.51
C VAL A 187 1.19 39.63 0.41
N GLY A 188 1.01 40.18 -0.78
CA GLY A 188 1.10 41.62 -0.99
C GLY A 188 0.08 42.41 -0.16
N PHE A 189 -1.15 41.88 -0.05
CA PHE A 189 -2.20 42.48 0.77
C PHE A 189 -1.85 42.44 2.28
N ILE A 190 -1.32 41.32 2.78
CA ILE A 190 -0.82 41.24 4.17
C ILE A 190 0.32 42.26 4.42
N ALA A 191 1.26 42.31 3.49
CA ALA A 191 2.35 43.29 3.59
C ALA A 191 1.84 44.74 3.63
N TYR A 192 0.88 45.07 2.74
CA TYR A 192 0.21 46.38 2.74
C TYR A 192 -0.46 46.67 4.07
N LEU A 193 -1.26 45.73 4.62
CA LEU A 193 -1.92 45.95 5.93
C LEU A 193 -0.94 46.20 7.05
N ILE A 194 0.19 45.48 7.10
CA ILE A 194 1.20 45.62 8.14
C ILE A 194 1.94 46.96 8.01
N VAL A 195 2.27 47.35 6.77
CA VAL A 195 2.91 48.66 6.53
C VAL A 195 1.97 49.80 6.94
N MET A 196 0.69 49.74 6.55
CA MET A 196 -0.31 50.74 6.94
C MET A 196 -0.52 50.78 8.46
N ALA A 197 -0.54 49.65 9.14
CA ALA A 197 -0.68 49.56 10.58
C ALA A 197 0.55 50.15 11.35
N ASN A 198 1.72 50.19 10.72
CA ASN A 198 2.94 50.73 11.33
C ASN A 198 3.41 52.03 10.62
N ILE A 199 2.55 52.66 9.80
CA ILE A 199 2.96 53.81 8.96
C ILE A 199 3.45 55.01 9.77
N GLU A 200 2.81 55.27 10.92
CA GLU A 200 3.22 56.39 11.80
C GLU A 200 4.64 56.21 12.37
N ASP A 201 4.98 54.99 12.79
CA ASP A 201 6.32 54.67 13.30
C ASP A 201 7.36 54.72 12.17
N ILE A 202 7.01 54.30 10.98
CA ILE A 202 7.86 54.35 9.78
C ILE A 202 8.14 55.82 9.42
N LEU A 203 7.12 56.69 9.43
CA LEU A 203 7.26 58.10 9.11
C LEU A 203 8.09 58.87 10.15
N LYS A 204 8.16 58.38 11.39
CA LYS A 204 9.01 58.95 12.46
C LYS A 204 10.47 58.49 12.39
N THR A 205 10.85 57.57 11.49
CA THR A 205 12.24 57.08 11.41
C THR A 205 13.30 58.16 11.16
N PRO A 206 13.05 59.27 10.41
CA PRO A 206 14.02 60.35 10.27
C PRO A 206 14.32 61.12 11.58
N ASP A 207 13.34 61.15 12.51
CA ASP A 207 13.40 61.97 13.72
C ASP A 207 13.97 61.22 14.94
N VAL A 208 14.28 59.93 14.78
CA VAL A 208 14.79 59.07 15.85
C VAL A 208 16.25 58.68 15.60
N SER A 209 16.90 58.09 16.61
CA SER A 209 18.26 57.58 16.45
C SER A 209 18.32 56.47 15.42
N VAL A 210 19.46 56.32 14.74
CA VAL A 210 19.69 55.26 13.72
C VAL A 210 19.37 53.87 14.27
N ALA A 211 19.73 53.59 15.53
CA ALA A 211 19.43 52.33 16.18
C ALA A 211 17.92 52.09 16.33
N MET A 212 17.16 53.13 16.65
CA MET A 212 15.70 53.05 16.78
C MET A 212 15.03 52.91 15.42
N ALA A 213 15.48 53.63 14.39
CA ALA A 213 15.01 53.52 13.03
C ALA A 213 15.22 52.08 12.48
N LEU A 214 16.41 51.51 12.66
CA LEU A 214 16.69 50.12 12.30
C LEU A 214 15.76 49.14 13.01
N LYS A 215 15.52 49.34 14.31
CA LYS A 215 14.60 48.47 15.08
C LYS A 215 13.17 48.51 14.50
N ILE A 216 12.65 49.72 14.18
CA ILE A 216 11.33 49.89 13.57
C ILE A 216 11.23 49.13 12.24
N ILE A 217 12.22 49.34 11.35
CA ILE A 217 12.25 48.68 10.01
C ILE A 217 12.35 47.15 10.14
N MET A 218 13.29 46.69 11.01
CA MET A 218 13.47 45.24 11.21
C MET A 218 12.23 44.58 11.80
N MET A 219 11.56 45.19 12.79
CA MET A 219 10.35 44.64 13.38
C MET A 219 9.18 44.64 12.42
N THR A 220 9.03 45.70 11.61
CA THR A 220 8.00 45.73 10.56
C THR A 220 8.26 44.64 9.50
N GLY A 221 9.51 44.52 9.04
CA GLY A 221 9.89 43.46 8.12
C GLY A 221 9.66 42.05 8.69
N PHE A 222 10.01 41.85 9.96
CA PHE A 222 9.75 40.60 10.68
C PHE A 222 8.23 40.27 10.74
N LYS A 223 7.39 41.24 11.10
CA LYS A 223 5.93 41.08 11.11
C LYS A 223 5.43 40.67 9.74
N ILE A 224 5.89 41.32 8.65
CA ILE A 224 5.50 40.97 7.28
C ILE A 224 5.86 39.52 6.96
N ILE A 225 7.10 39.12 7.25
CA ILE A 225 7.57 37.76 6.93
C ILE A 225 6.77 36.69 7.69
N ILE A 226 6.60 36.89 9.00
CA ILE A 226 5.88 35.92 9.84
C ILE A 226 4.43 35.81 9.42
N TRP A 227 3.70 36.93 9.28
CA TRP A 227 2.27 36.85 8.89
C TRP A 227 2.05 36.36 7.48
N SER A 228 2.94 36.71 6.54
CA SER A 228 2.91 36.12 5.19
C SER A 228 3.17 34.61 5.22
N SER A 229 4.12 34.15 6.04
CA SER A 229 4.42 32.72 6.17
C SER A 229 3.28 31.96 6.84
N VAL A 230 2.62 32.54 7.84
CA VAL A 230 1.41 31.97 8.45
C VAL A 230 0.27 31.86 7.42
N LEU A 231 0.06 32.95 6.62
CA LEU A 231 -0.90 32.89 5.53
C LEU A 231 -0.61 31.76 4.53
N LEU A 232 0.64 31.65 4.07
CA LEU A 232 1.07 30.58 3.16
C LEU A 232 0.90 29.20 3.78
N LEU A 233 1.15 29.05 5.08
CA LEU A 233 0.92 27.81 5.81
C LEU A 233 -0.57 27.44 5.81
N VAL A 234 -1.45 28.38 6.06
CA VAL A 234 -2.91 28.17 6.00
C VAL A 234 -3.33 27.79 4.57
N LEU A 235 -2.83 28.51 3.55
CA LEU A 235 -3.10 28.19 2.15
C LEU A 235 -2.50 26.87 1.67
N SER A 236 -1.48 26.36 2.33
CA SER A 236 -0.89 25.07 1.98
C SER A 236 -1.81 23.89 2.32
N ILE A 237 -2.76 24.06 3.25
CA ILE A 237 -3.69 22.99 3.65
C ILE A 237 -4.62 22.61 2.49
N PRO A 238 -5.43 23.52 1.93
CA PRO A 238 -6.27 23.19 0.76
C PRO A 238 -5.42 22.78 -0.45
N ASP A 239 -4.24 23.37 -0.64
CA ASP A 239 -3.33 22.98 -1.73
C ASP A 239 -2.87 21.52 -1.58
N TYR A 240 -2.56 21.07 -0.35
CA TYR A 240 -2.23 19.66 -0.10
C TYR A 240 -3.36 18.70 -0.48
N PHE A 241 -4.61 19.02 -0.13
CA PHE A 241 -5.75 18.18 -0.51
C PHE A 241 -5.94 18.13 -2.01
N PHE A 242 -5.74 19.25 -2.69
CA PHE A 242 -5.78 19.31 -4.14
C PHE A 242 -4.68 18.44 -4.79
N GLN A 243 -3.45 18.58 -4.34
CA GLN A 243 -2.30 17.78 -4.80
C GLN A 243 -2.51 16.28 -4.53
N LYS A 244 -3.10 15.95 -3.37
CA LYS A 244 -3.42 14.56 -3.04
C LYS A 244 -4.48 13.97 -3.98
N ARG A 245 -5.50 14.74 -4.30
CA ARG A 245 -6.52 14.33 -5.27
C ARG A 245 -5.91 14.12 -6.66
N GLU A 246 -5.14 15.08 -7.14
CA GLU A 246 -4.45 15.00 -8.43
C GLU A 246 -3.51 13.79 -8.50
N PHE A 247 -2.77 13.53 -7.42
CA PHE A 247 -1.92 12.35 -7.31
C PHE A 247 -2.72 11.05 -7.40
N MET A 248 -3.83 10.93 -6.68
CA MET A 248 -4.70 9.74 -6.76
C MET A 248 -5.31 9.56 -8.14
N GLU A 249 -5.69 10.65 -8.81
CA GLU A 249 -6.18 10.61 -10.18
C GLU A 249 -5.10 10.16 -11.18
N SER A 250 -3.87 10.60 -11.00
CA SER A 250 -2.74 10.15 -11.83
C SER A 250 -2.41 8.67 -11.69
N LEU A 251 -2.85 8.04 -10.58
CA LEU A 251 -2.69 6.61 -10.31
C LEU A 251 -3.89 5.77 -10.76
N LYS A 252 -4.98 6.38 -11.26
CA LYS A 252 -6.14 5.63 -11.78
C LYS A 252 -5.73 4.58 -12.80
N MET A 253 -6.48 3.50 -12.86
CA MET A 253 -6.20 2.32 -13.66
C MET A 253 -7.27 2.09 -14.72
N THR A 254 -6.89 1.42 -15.80
CA THR A 254 -7.86 0.84 -16.71
C THR A 254 -8.45 -0.44 -16.10
N LYS A 255 -9.62 -0.87 -16.58
CA LYS A 255 -10.23 -2.14 -16.14
C LYS A 255 -9.33 -3.35 -16.42
N GLU A 256 -8.54 -3.28 -17.47
CA GLU A 256 -7.59 -4.34 -17.86
C GLU A 256 -6.40 -4.39 -16.90
N GLU A 257 -5.78 -3.24 -16.62
CA GLU A 257 -4.70 -3.13 -15.63
C GLU A 257 -5.16 -3.63 -14.24
N LEU A 258 -6.36 -3.25 -13.80
CA LEU A 258 -6.92 -3.72 -12.53
C LEU A 258 -7.10 -5.25 -12.51
N LYS A 259 -7.61 -5.81 -13.61
CA LYS A 259 -7.80 -7.26 -13.73
C LYS A 259 -6.48 -8.03 -13.73
N GLU A 260 -5.45 -7.50 -14.40
CA GLU A 260 -4.11 -8.09 -14.41
C GLU A 260 -3.47 -8.05 -13.02
N GLU A 261 -3.52 -6.90 -12.35
CA GLU A 261 -2.96 -6.75 -11.01
C GLU A 261 -3.68 -7.63 -9.96
N LEU A 262 -5.00 -7.79 -10.09
CA LEU A 262 -5.76 -8.72 -9.25
C LEU A 262 -5.35 -10.17 -9.50
N LYS A 263 -5.09 -10.56 -10.76
CA LYS A 263 -4.57 -11.90 -11.09
C LYS A 263 -3.17 -12.13 -10.50
N GLU A 264 -2.29 -11.14 -10.55
CA GLU A 264 -0.95 -11.23 -9.95
C GLU A 264 -1.01 -11.35 -8.42
N THR A 265 -1.89 -10.58 -7.77
CA THR A 265 -1.94 -10.49 -6.31
C THR A 265 -2.73 -11.64 -5.69
N ILE A 266 -3.86 -12.04 -6.30
CA ILE A 266 -4.79 -13.03 -5.75
C ILE A 266 -4.61 -14.39 -6.44
N GLY A 267 -4.00 -14.41 -7.63
CA GLY A 267 -3.92 -15.57 -8.51
C GLY A 267 -5.15 -15.71 -9.41
N ASP A 268 -4.97 -16.37 -10.53
CA ASP A 268 -6.07 -16.62 -11.49
C ASP A 268 -7.13 -17.51 -10.83
N PRO A 269 -8.41 -17.09 -10.81
CA PRO A 269 -9.51 -17.88 -10.23
C PRO A 269 -9.63 -19.27 -10.87
N TYR A 270 -9.34 -19.37 -12.16
CA TYR A 270 -9.38 -20.64 -12.89
C TYR A 270 -8.31 -21.62 -12.41
N VAL A 271 -7.08 -21.13 -12.22
CA VAL A 271 -5.96 -21.95 -11.69
C VAL A 271 -6.26 -22.42 -10.27
N ARG A 272 -6.82 -21.54 -9.44
CA ARG A 272 -7.22 -21.89 -8.06
C ARG A 272 -8.33 -22.93 -8.03
N ALA A 273 -9.33 -22.80 -8.90
CA ALA A 273 -10.39 -23.80 -9.01
C ALA A 273 -9.83 -25.17 -9.44
N ARG A 274 -8.93 -25.19 -10.42
CA ARG A 274 -8.29 -26.43 -10.89
C ARG A 274 -7.38 -27.07 -9.83
N LEU A 275 -6.63 -26.25 -9.08
CA LEU A 275 -5.83 -26.76 -7.96
C LEU A 275 -6.69 -27.40 -6.87
N ARG A 276 -7.82 -26.77 -6.51
CA ARG A 276 -8.76 -27.35 -5.52
C ARG A 276 -9.33 -28.67 -6.01
N GLU A 277 -9.69 -28.75 -7.29
CA GLU A 277 -10.22 -29.97 -7.87
C GLU A 277 -9.16 -31.09 -7.89
N MET A 278 -7.90 -30.78 -8.27
CA MET A 278 -6.80 -31.76 -8.19
C MET A 278 -6.53 -32.21 -6.76
N GLN A 279 -6.56 -31.30 -5.79
CA GLN A 279 -6.39 -31.64 -4.37
C GLN A 279 -7.49 -32.58 -3.90
N ARG A 280 -8.74 -32.30 -4.26
CA ARG A 280 -9.89 -33.18 -3.95
C ARG A 280 -9.73 -34.57 -4.57
N GLN A 281 -9.35 -34.65 -5.84
CA GLN A 281 -9.12 -35.94 -6.52
C GLN A 281 -7.97 -36.72 -5.87
N ASN A 282 -6.87 -36.05 -5.53
CA ASN A 282 -5.73 -36.69 -4.85
C ASN A 282 -6.11 -37.21 -3.45
N LEU A 283 -6.91 -36.43 -2.71
CA LEU A 283 -7.41 -36.83 -1.40
C LEU A 283 -8.29 -38.09 -1.51
N LEU A 284 -9.24 -38.11 -2.46
CA LEU A 284 -10.08 -39.26 -2.72
C LEU A 284 -9.25 -40.48 -3.11
N ARG A 285 -8.26 -40.35 -4.01
CA ARG A 285 -7.34 -41.44 -4.38
C ARG A 285 -6.57 -41.98 -3.18
N SER A 286 -6.04 -41.12 -2.36
CA SER A 286 -5.29 -41.48 -1.13
C SER A 286 -6.18 -42.25 -0.16
N MET A 287 -7.40 -41.77 0.09
CA MET A 287 -8.36 -42.44 0.96
C MET A 287 -8.72 -43.87 0.42
N MET A 288 -9.00 -43.99 -0.89
CA MET A 288 -9.30 -45.29 -1.49
C MET A 288 -8.12 -46.25 -1.40
N SER A 289 -6.90 -45.82 -1.73
CA SER A 289 -5.70 -46.67 -1.66
C SER A 289 -5.36 -47.09 -0.22
N ARG A 290 -5.85 -46.40 0.80
CA ARG A 290 -5.61 -46.72 2.20
C ARG A 290 -6.70 -47.57 2.82
N GLU A 291 -7.96 -47.31 2.49
CA GLU A 291 -9.11 -47.97 3.14
C GLU A 291 -9.61 -49.21 2.39
N VAL A 292 -9.59 -49.19 1.04
CA VAL A 292 -10.01 -50.37 0.26
C VAL A 292 -9.20 -51.64 0.54
N PRO A 293 -7.86 -51.61 0.71
CA PRO A 293 -7.07 -52.76 1.09
C PRO A 293 -7.46 -53.45 2.40
N LYS A 294 -8.16 -52.72 3.28
CA LYS A 294 -8.66 -53.26 4.56
C LYS A 294 -9.98 -54.00 4.45
N ALA A 295 -10.60 -53.92 3.27
CA ALA A 295 -11.90 -54.57 3.04
C ALA A 295 -11.79 -56.09 2.90
N ASP A 296 -12.79 -56.78 3.37
CA ASP A 296 -12.96 -58.23 3.19
C ASP A 296 -13.56 -58.56 1.83
N VAL A 297 -14.46 -57.69 1.38
CA VAL A 297 -15.19 -57.87 0.13
C VAL A 297 -15.57 -56.52 -0.49
N VAL A 298 -15.66 -56.48 -1.79
CA VAL A 298 -16.29 -55.37 -2.53
C VAL A 298 -17.55 -55.89 -3.21
N VAL A 299 -18.68 -55.33 -2.83
CA VAL A 299 -19.96 -55.59 -3.47
C VAL A 299 -20.12 -54.65 -4.66
N THR A 300 -20.35 -55.21 -5.85
CA THR A 300 -20.31 -54.41 -7.08
C THR A 300 -21.61 -54.48 -7.89
N ASN A 301 -21.93 -53.35 -8.51
CA ASN A 301 -22.68 -53.29 -9.74
C ASN A 301 -21.68 -52.95 -10.86
N PRO A 302 -21.42 -53.80 -11.85
CA PRO A 302 -20.25 -53.76 -12.73
C PRO A 302 -19.88 -52.39 -13.35
N THR A 303 -20.87 -51.56 -13.61
CA THR A 303 -20.67 -50.27 -14.28
C THR A 303 -20.91 -49.06 -13.41
N HIS A 304 -21.68 -49.16 -12.31
CA HIS A 304 -22.19 -47.98 -11.62
C HIS A 304 -21.82 -47.86 -10.14
N TYR A 305 -21.78 -48.98 -9.40
CA TYR A 305 -21.60 -48.92 -7.95
C TYR A 305 -20.57 -49.92 -7.44
N ALA A 306 -19.79 -49.49 -6.46
CA ALA A 306 -18.91 -50.38 -5.68
C ALA A 306 -18.92 -49.96 -4.22
N VAL A 307 -19.10 -50.89 -3.30
CA VAL A 307 -19.09 -50.70 -1.88
C VAL A 307 -18.15 -51.72 -1.24
N ALA A 308 -17.12 -51.25 -0.57
CA ALA A 308 -16.15 -52.07 0.14
C ALA A 308 -16.59 -52.24 1.59
N LEU A 309 -16.65 -53.47 2.06
CA LEU A 309 -17.08 -53.84 3.40
C LEU A 309 -15.93 -54.46 4.17
N GLN A 310 -15.86 -54.12 5.45
CA GLN A 310 -14.96 -54.72 6.43
C GLN A 310 -15.78 -55.24 7.61
N TYR A 311 -15.44 -56.43 8.09
CA TYR A 311 -16.04 -57.01 9.27
C TYR A 311 -15.00 -57.69 10.15
N ASP A 312 -14.92 -57.21 11.38
CA ASP A 312 -14.15 -57.83 12.43
C ASP A 312 -15.10 -58.35 13.50
N ARG A 313 -15.13 -59.69 13.61
CA ARG A 313 -16.10 -60.39 14.47
C ARG A 313 -15.95 -60.02 15.95
N ASP A 314 -14.73 -59.74 16.39
CA ASP A 314 -14.47 -59.48 17.79
C ASP A 314 -14.56 -58.01 18.16
N ALA A 315 -14.43 -57.09 17.15
CA ALA A 315 -14.42 -55.66 17.37
C ALA A 315 -15.70 -54.95 16.87
N MET A 316 -16.53 -55.60 16.02
CA MET A 316 -17.66 -54.91 15.40
C MET A 316 -18.97 -55.73 15.47
N PRO A 317 -20.12 -55.12 15.82
CA PRO A 317 -21.40 -55.79 15.89
C PRO A 317 -21.93 -56.22 14.52
N ALA A 318 -21.55 -55.51 13.44
CA ALA A 318 -21.88 -55.84 12.06
C ALA A 318 -20.83 -55.26 11.09
N PRO A 319 -20.81 -55.68 9.82
CA PRO A 319 -19.92 -55.15 8.78
C PRO A 319 -20.05 -53.63 8.63
N ARG A 320 -18.93 -52.96 8.35
CA ARG A 320 -18.83 -51.52 8.14
C ARG A 320 -18.44 -51.21 6.69
N VAL A 321 -18.95 -50.09 6.17
CA VAL A 321 -18.55 -49.54 4.88
C VAL A 321 -17.23 -48.84 5.00
N VAL A 322 -16.16 -49.31 4.34
CA VAL A 322 -14.84 -48.66 4.35
C VAL A 322 -14.60 -47.79 3.10
N ALA A 323 -15.26 -48.09 2.01
CA ALA A 323 -15.27 -47.23 0.82
C ALA A 323 -16.56 -47.46 0.02
N LYS A 324 -17.06 -46.37 -0.58
CA LYS A 324 -18.18 -46.44 -1.53
C LYS A 324 -17.92 -45.50 -2.71
N GLY A 325 -18.50 -45.80 -3.86
CA GLY A 325 -18.40 -44.92 -5.01
C GLY A 325 -19.32 -45.28 -6.15
N GLU A 326 -19.58 -44.29 -6.98
CA GLU A 326 -20.36 -44.35 -8.17
C GLU A 326 -19.47 -44.14 -9.40
N ASP A 327 -19.81 -44.75 -10.52
CA ASP A 327 -19.19 -44.62 -11.85
C ASP A 327 -17.65 -44.65 -11.79
N SER A 328 -16.97 -43.52 -11.99
CA SER A 328 -15.51 -43.42 -11.99
C SER A 328 -14.85 -43.81 -10.66
N ILE A 329 -15.52 -43.51 -9.54
CA ILE A 329 -15.08 -43.88 -8.20
C ILE A 329 -15.24 -45.39 -7.98
N ALA A 330 -16.36 -45.96 -8.40
CA ALA A 330 -16.62 -47.41 -8.33
C ALA A 330 -15.56 -48.18 -9.13
N LEU A 331 -15.20 -47.68 -10.30
CA LEU A 331 -14.17 -48.26 -11.15
C LEU A 331 -12.80 -48.28 -10.45
N LYS A 332 -12.46 -47.17 -9.75
CA LYS A 332 -11.20 -47.08 -9.01
C LYS A 332 -11.17 -47.99 -7.77
N ILE A 333 -12.28 -48.09 -7.03
CA ILE A 333 -12.42 -49.04 -5.91
C ILE A 333 -12.17 -50.47 -6.39
N ARG A 334 -12.74 -50.87 -7.53
CA ARG A 334 -12.56 -52.18 -8.13
C ARG A 334 -11.10 -52.42 -8.56
N GLU A 335 -10.48 -51.44 -9.18
CA GLU A 335 -9.07 -51.52 -9.58
C GLU A 335 -8.17 -51.76 -8.35
N VAL A 336 -8.30 -50.95 -7.30
CA VAL A 336 -7.56 -51.13 -6.05
C VAL A 336 -7.87 -52.46 -5.37
N ALA A 337 -9.13 -52.89 -5.39
CA ALA A 337 -9.53 -54.20 -4.85
C ALA A 337 -8.87 -55.35 -5.64
N ALA A 338 -8.80 -55.26 -6.96
CA ALA A 338 -8.14 -56.25 -7.81
C ALA A 338 -6.63 -56.30 -7.56
N GLU A 339 -5.97 -55.14 -7.45
CA GLU A 339 -4.53 -55.04 -7.13
C GLU A 339 -4.16 -55.69 -5.79
N HIS A 340 -5.05 -55.58 -4.78
CA HIS A 340 -4.86 -56.19 -3.45
C HIS A 340 -5.52 -57.53 -3.25
N GLY A 341 -6.03 -58.13 -4.35
CA GLY A 341 -6.65 -59.47 -4.32
C GLY A 341 -7.91 -59.53 -3.46
N ILE A 342 -8.67 -58.46 -3.30
CA ILE A 342 -9.90 -58.43 -2.50
C ILE A 342 -11.04 -59.06 -3.35
N PRO A 343 -11.81 -60.02 -2.79
CA PRO A 343 -12.92 -60.64 -3.47
C PRO A 343 -13.97 -59.61 -3.90
N MET A 344 -14.41 -59.68 -5.14
CA MET A 344 -15.48 -58.85 -5.67
C MET A 344 -16.69 -59.74 -5.95
N ILE A 345 -17.82 -59.39 -5.36
CA ILE A 345 -19.09 -60.11 -5.56
C ILE A 345 -20.07 -59.19 -6.30
N GLU A 346 -20.57 -59.66 -7.43
CA GLU A 346 -21.58 -58.92 -8.18
C GLU A 346 -22.95 -59.13 -7.52
N ASN A 347 -23.49 -58.04 -6.97
CA ASN A 347 -24.87 -57.98 -6.49
C ASN A 347 -25.42 -56.58 -6.74
N ARG A 348 -26.01 -56.38 -7.93
CA ARG A 348 -26.46 -55.06 -8.39
C ARG A 348 -27.43 -54.37 -7.44
N PRO A 349 -28.53 -55.01 -6.97
CA PRO A 349 -29.48 -54.33 -6.09
C PRO A 349 -28.85 -53.98 -4.74
N LEU A 350 -28.04 -54.87 -4.17
CA LEU A 350 -27.38 -54.61 -2.88
C LEU A 350 -26.34 -53.47 -2.96
N ALA A 351 -25.52 -53.49 -4.01
CA ALA A 351 -24.50 -52.41 -4.21
C ALA A 351 -25.16 -51.05 -4.37
N GLN A 352 -26.25 -50.97 -5.13
CA GLN A 352 -26.99 -49.73 -5.33
C GLN A 352 -27.65 -49.24 -4.03
N GLU A 353 -28.31 -50.13 -3.30
CA GLU A 353 -29.00 -49.78 -2.05
C GLU A 353 -28.02 -49.34 -0.98
N MET A 354 -26.88 -50.04 -0.80
CA MET A 354 -25.84 -49.64 0.12
C MET A 354 -25.21 -48.30 -0.26
N CYS A 355 -24.91 -48.10 -1.54
CA CYS A 355 -24.29 -46.83 -1.98
C CYS A 355 -25.20 -45.63 -1.74
N ARG A 356 -26.52 -45.79 -1.93
CA ARG A 356 -27.52 -44.74 -1.74
C ARG A 356 -27.79 -44.42 -0.26
N ARG A 357 -27.81 -45.40 0.62
CA ARG A 357 -28.29 -45.25 2.02
C ARG A 357 -27.19 -45.09 3.02
N LEU A 358 -25.99 -45.58 2.77
CA LEU A 358 -24.92 -45.64 3.76
C LEU A 358 -23.79 -44.70 3.37
N GLU A 359 -23.14 -44.12 4.40
CA GLU A 359 -21.92 -43.36 4.24
C GLU A 359 -20.68 -44.21 4.59
N VAL A 360 -19.48 -43.71 4.23
CA VAL A 360 -18.21 -44.36 4.62
C VAL A 360 -18.07 -44.26 6.12
N GLY A 361 -17.86 -45.40 6.77
CA GLY A 361 -17.80 -45.52 8.23
C GLY A 361 -19.08 -46.09 8.85
N ASP A 362 -20.20 -46.10 8.14
CA ASP A 362 -21.45 -46.63 8.63
C ASP A 362 -21.43 -48.13 8.80
N ILE A 363 -22.14 -48.61 9.81
CA ILE A 363 -22.40 -50.01 10.06
C ILE A 363 -23.62 -50.42 9.24
N ILE A 364 -23.62 -51.63 8.66
CA ILE A 364 -24.73 -52.15 7.88
C ILE A 364 -25.99 -52.24 8.78
N PRO A 365 -27.14 -51.69 8.38
CA PRO A 365 -28.37 -51.74 9.14
C PRO A 365 -29.02 -53.17 9.07
N GLU A 366 -29.85 -53.50 10.07
CA GLU A 366 -30.44 -54.82 10.23
C GLU A 366 -31.22 -55.36 9.05
N ASP A 367 -31.91 -54.50 8.30
CA ASP A 367 -32.65 -54.84 7.09
C ASP A 367 -31.77 -55.34 5.94
N LEU A 368 -30.48 -54.98 5.94
CA LEU A 368 -29.53 -55.47 4.94
C LEU A 368 -28.66 -56.64 5.42
N PHE A 369 -28.78 -57.05 6.70
CA PHE A 369 -27.97 -58.14 7.28
C PHE A 369 -28.11 -59.44 6.49
N TYR A 370 -29.32 -59.84 6.12
CA TYR A 370 -29.53 -61.06 5.37
C TYR A 370 -28.81 -61.04 4.01
N ALA A 371 -28.94 -59.96 3.27
CA ALA A 371 -28.29 -59.85 1.96
C ALA A 371 -26.76 -59.79 2.08
N VAL A 372 -26.19 -59.08 3.08
CA VAL A 372 -24.76 -59.00 3.32
C VAL A 372 -24.23 -60.36 3.82
N SER A 373 -24.96 -61.09 4.68
CA SER A 373 -24.56 -62.41 5.15
C SER A 373 -24.43 -63.42 4.01
N LEU A 374 -25.29 -63.37 3.00
CA LEU A 374 -25.17 -64.19 1.79
C LEU A 374 -23.88 -63.87 1.02
N VAL A 375 -23.50 -62.58 0.91
CA VAL A 375 -22.22 -62.20 0.30
C VAL A 375 -21.04 -62.76 1.07
N TYR A 376 -20.99 -62.63 2.41
CA TYR A 376 -19.92 -63.24 3.22
C TYR A 376 -19.94 -64.77 3.13
N GLY A 377 -21.09 -65.42 3.10
CA GLY A 377 -21.24 -66.88 2.90
C GLY A 377 -20.66 -67.33 1.53
N GLU A 378 -20.87 -66.54 0.50
CA GLU A 378 -20.30 -66.82 -0.84
C GLU A 378 -18.78 -66.67 -0.85
N ILE A 379 -18.21 -65.69 -0.12
CA ILE A 379 -16.76 -65.51 0.01
C ILE A 379 -16.14 -66.67 0.75
N ILE A 380 -16.70 -67.11 1.86
CA ILE A 380 -16.21 -68.23 2.65
C ILE A 380 -16.16 -69.49 1.78
N ARG A 381 -17.14 -69.67 0.94
CA ARG A 381 -17.22 -70.82 0.04
C ARG A 381 -16.22 -70.76 -1.13
N ARG A 382 -16.03 -69.57 -1.73
CA ARG A 382 -15.14 -69.38 -2.89
C ARG A 382 -13.68 -69.18 -2.54
N TYR A 383 -13.40 -68.58 -1.35
CA TYR A 383 -12.04 -68.19 -0.93
C TYR A 383 -11.74 -68.64 0.52
N PRO A 384 -11.80 -69.97 0.83
CA PRO A 384 -11.68 -70.46 2.21
C PRO A 384 -10.32 -70.16 2.86
N GLU A 385 -9.25 -70.13 2.08
CA GLU A 385 -7.88 -69.90 2.54
C GLU A 385 -7.68 -68.47 3.06
N ARG A 386 -8.40 -67.50 2.50
CA ARG A 386 -8.32 -66.10 2.91
C ARG A 386 -9.04 -65.87 4.25
N PHE A 387 -10.17 -66.57 4.43
CA PHE A 387 -10.96 -66.48 5.66
C PHE A 387 -10.22 -67.15 6.83
N ARG A 388 -9.50 -68.23 6.58
CA ARG A 388 -8.65 -68.89 7.59
C ARG A 388 -7.51 -67.99 8.03
N ARG A 389 -6.83 -67.28 7.10
CA ARG A 389 -5.78 -66.31 7.44
C ARG A 389 -6.28 -65.11 8.23
N MET A 390 -7.51 -64.67 8.01
CA MET A 390 -8.14 -63.60 8.79
C MET A 390 -8.45 -64.05 10.23
N GLN A 391 -8.70 -65.36 10.46
CA GLN A 391 -8.86 -65.90 11.81
C GLN A 391 -7.53 -66.15 12.54
N GLU A 392 -6.44 -66.39 11.80
CA GLU A 392 -5.10 -66.67 12.37
C GLU A 392 -4.26 -65.41 12.57
N ALA A 393 -4.66 -64.27 12.01
CA ALA A 393 -3.96 -62.97 12.11
C ALA A 393 -4.44 -62.09 13.29
N ILE A 394 -5.32 -62.66 14.12
CA ILE A 394 -5.81 -62.13 15.37
C ILE A 394 -5.22 -62.97 16.53
#